data_b01c4e730875e11bc4da789605da9330
#
_entry.id   b01c4e730875e11bc4da789605da9330
#
_cell.length_a   1.000
_cell.length_b   1.000
_cell.length_c   1.000
_cell.angle_alpha   90.00
_cell.angle_beta   90.00
_cell.angle_gamma   90.00
#
_symmetry.space_group_name_H-M   'P 1'
#
loop_
_entity.id
_entity.type
_entity.pdbx_description
1 polymer ?
#
loop_
_entity_poly.entity_id
_entity_poly.type
_entity_poly.pdbx_seq_one_letter_code
_entity_poly.pdbx_strand_id
1 'polypeptide(L)'
;MFCDSPHANAVMRLTVPLIQKLLIPHVIPKKEFSKYGINEKNIVQYKAIDAVVTMKRKIEKNIDSPFKNNNNKNILIRVEEEEAAYTSKSSKIIPIIQKIANDYKEENILVLARYTKQIVNLQKTIGNKVKIVKMSFDGKYLLNNTDIFIGSGGTMTAESALMGVPTISYNAVPNIVENFLVKKYLVKRETNPSKISSHIKKIFELKNNQNQKRAEIIVKQMEDPIEKLMKIIKN
;
A
#
# COMPACT_ATOMS: atom_id res chain seq x y z
N MET A 1 -20.72 5.83 5.23
CA MET A 1 -19.51 4.98 5.46
C MET A 1 -18.65 5.01 4.22
N PHE A 2 -17.32 5.08 4.36
CA PHE A 2 -16.36 4.79 3.28
C PHE A 2 -15.89 3.33 3.36
N CYS A 3 -15.69 2.68 2.19
CA CYS A 3 -15.12 1.34 2.15
C CYS A 3 -14.51 1.01 0.78
N ASP A 4 -13.30 0.47 0.80
CA ASP A 4 -12.58 -0.04 -0.38
C ASP A 4 -12.32 -1.57 -0.33
N SER A 5 -12.81 -2.24 0.72
CA SER A 5 -12.45 -3.62 1.06
C SER A 5 -13.66 -4.57 1.10
N PRO A 6 -14.33 -4.81 -0.04
CA PRO A 6 -15.52 -5.67 -0.10
C PRO A 6 -15.23 -7.15 0.26
N HIS A 7 -13.95 -7.54 0.28
CA HIS A 7 -13.51 -8.89 0.63
C HIS A 7 -13.50 -9.17 2.15
N ALA A 8 -13.63 -8.14 2.99
CA ALA A 8 -13.74 -8.29 4.45
C ALA A 8 -15.15 -8.80 4.85
N ASN A 9 -15.51 -10.00 4.42
CA ASN A 9 -16.86 -10.55 4.46
C ASN A 9 -17.57 -10.44 5.82
N ALA A 10 -16.87 -10.78 6.92
CA ALA A 10 -17.46 -10.72 8.25
C ALA A 10 -17.84 -9.28 8.64
N VAL A 11 -16.94 -8.34 8.41
CA VAL A 11 -17.17 -6.91 8.67
C VAL A 11 -18.29 -6.38 7.79
N MET A 12 -18.28 -6.71 6.49
CA MET A 12 -19.29 -6.23 5.55
C MET A 12 -20.69 -6.74 5.89
N ARG A 13 -20.86 -8.01 6.28
CA ARG A 13 -22.14 -8.58 6.70
C ARG A 13 -22.72 -7.90 7.94
N LEU A 14 -21.87 -7.44 8.85
CA LEU A 14 -22.29 -6.80 10.09
C LEU A 14 -22.53 -5.30 9.94
N THR A 15 -21.84 -4.63 9.01
CA THR A 15 -21.89 -3.16 8.92
C THR A 15 -22.76 -2.65 7.78
N VAL A 16 -22.69 -3.27 6.60
CA VAL A 16 -23.36 -2.77 5.40
C VAL A 16 -24.89 -2.70 5.55
N PRO A 17 -25.59 -3.66 6.20
CA PRO A 17 -27.03 -3.57 6.42
C PRO A 17 -27.46 -2.40 7.32
N LEU A 18 -26.56 -1.86 8.13
CA LEU A 18 -26.85 -0.82 9.13
C LEU A 18 -26.61 0.61 8.62
N ILE A 19 -26.09 0.77 7.40
CA ILE A 19 -25.74 2.09 6.88
C ILE A 19 -26.73 2.59 5.84
N GLN A 20 -26.96 3.90 5.86
CA GLN A 20 -27.85 4.55 4.91
C GLN A 20 -27.18 4.83 3.56
N LYS A 21 -25.92 5.23 3.56
CA LYS A 21 -25.12 5.50 2.34
C LYS A 21 -23.72 4.94 2.45
N LEU A 22 -23.25 4.32 1.36
CA LEU A 22 -21.92 3.77 1.22
C LEU A 22 -21.17 4.51 0.10
N LEU A 23 -20.00 5.04 0.42
CA LEU A 23 -19.09 5.67 -0.54
C LEU A 23 -17.96 4.70 -0.86
N ILE A 24 -17.74 4.45 -2.14
CA ILE A 24 -16.75 3.49 -2.63
C ILE A 24 -15.92 4.07 -3.77
N PRO A 25 -14.65 3.63 -3.95
CA PRO A 25 -13.88 3.90 -5.14
C PRO A 25 -14.60 3.46 -6.42
N HIS A 26 -14.55 4.26 -7.49
CA HIS A 26 -15.17 3.94 -8.78
C HIS A 26 -14.67 2.63 -9.40
N VAL A 27 -13.48 2.18 -9.01
CA VAL A 27 -12.88 0.93 -9.49
C VAL A 27 -13.57 -0.31 -8.93
N ILE A 28 -14.36 -0.17 -7.86
CA ILE A 28 -15.07 -1.26 -7.22
C ILE A 28 -16.51 -1.29 -7.74
N PRO A 29 -16.96 -2.39 -8.36
CA PRO A 29 -18.34 -2.51 -8.79
C PRO A 29 -19.32 -2.46 -7.61
N LYS A 30 -20.46 -1.78 -7.77
CA LYS A 30 -21.48 -1.67 -6.71
C LYS A 30 -21.97 -3.03 -6.22
N LYS A 31 -22.06 -4.02 -7.11
CA LYS A 31 -22.46 -5.41 -6.79
C LYS A 31 -21.60 -6.06 -5.70
N GLU A 32 -20.35 -5.64 -5.54
CA GLU A 32 -19.47 -6.17 -4.50
C GLU A 32 -19.96 -5.81 -3.09
N PHE A 33 -20.80 -4.79 -2.97
CA PHE A 33 -21.39 -4.37 -1.71
C PHE A 33 -22.90 -4.63 -1.64
N SER A 34 -23.64 -4.52 -2.76
CA SER A 34 -25.08 -4.77 -2.76
C SER A 34 -25.43 -6.21 -2.36
N LYS A 35 -24.53 -7.17 -2.56
CA LYS A 35 -24.63 -8.54 -2.05
C LYS A 35 -24.75 -8.66 -0.52
N TYR A 36 -24.41 -7.61 0.22
CA TYR A 36 -24.53 -7.53 1.69
C TYR A 36 -25.82 -6.82 2.15
N GLY A 37 -26.75 -6.52 1.25
CA GLY A 37 -28.08 -6.00 1.59
C GLY A 37 -28.30 -4.50 1.42
N ILE A 38 -27.30 -3.72 1.01
CA ILE A 38 -27.49 -2.30 0.68
C ILE A 38 -28.02 -2.14 -0.74
N ASN A 39 -29.03 -1.26 -0.93
CA ASN A 39 -29.53 -0.95 -2.26
C ASN A 39 -28.47 -0.17 -3.06
N GLU A 40 -28.28 -0.50 -4.34
CA GLU A 40 -27.27 0.15 -5.21
C GLU A 40 -27.47 1.66 -5.38
N LYS A 41 -28.70 2.18 -5.25
CA LYS A 41 -28.99 3.62 -5.24
C LYS A 41 -28.35 4.34 -4.05
N ASN A 42 -28.09 3.65 -2.97
CA ASN A 42 -27.45 4.14 -1.77
C ASN A 42 -25.91 3.98 -1.79
N ILE A 43 -25.36 3.39 -2.87
CA ILE A 43 -23.94 3.26 -3.10
C ILE A 43 -23.48 4.38 -4.03
N VAL A 44 -22.66 5.28 -3.50
CA VAL A 44 -22.09 6.42 -4.22
C VAL A 44 -20.64 6.12 -4.57
N GLN A 45 -20.34 6.13 -5.86
CA GLN A 45 -18.96 5.98 -6.33
C GLN A 45 -18.30 7.36 -6.46
N TYR A 46 -17.05 7.47 -6.02
CA TYR A 46 -16.19 8.63 -6.30
C TYR A 46 -15.06 8.24 -7.27
N LYS A 47 -14.68 9.15 -8.15
CA LYS A 47 -13.67 8.93 -9.19
C LYS A 47 -12.25 9.03 -8.62
N ALA A 48 -11.97 8.21 -7.59
CA ALA A 48 -10.65 8.11 -6.96
C ALA A 48 -10.49 6.74 -6.29
N ILE A 49 -9.32 6.49 -5.69
CA ILE A 49 -9.08 5.47 -4.67
C ILE A 49 -8.70 6.17 -3.37
N ASP A 50 -8.94 5.53 -2.23
CA ASP A 50 -8.82 6.15 -0.89
C ASP A 50 -7.42 6.72 -0.63
N ALA A 51 -6.39 6.09 -1.17
CA ALA A 51 -5.00 6.53 -1.02
C ALA A 51 -4.74 7.97 -1.54
N VAL A 52 -5.63 8.54 -2.39
CA VAL A 52 -5.49 9.93 -2.86
C VAL A 52 -5.58 10.93 -1.71
N VAL A 53 -6.30 10.61 -0.64
CA VAL A 53 -6.43 11.47 0.54
C VAL A 53 -5.08 11.73 1.19
N THR A 54 -4.22 10.70 1.27
CA THR A 54 -2.85 10.84 1.78
C THR A 54 -2.02 11.82 0.95
N MET A 55 -2.26 11.91 -0.37
CA MET A 55 -1.54 12.84 -1.24
C MET A 55 -1.78 14.30 -0.86
N LYS A 56 -2.98 14.63 -0.38
CA LYS A 56 -3.37 16.00 0.00
C LYS A 56 -2.96 16.36 1.43
N ARG A 57 -2.67 15.38 2.28
CA ARG A 57 -2.26 15.61 3.66
C ARG A 57 -0.88 16.26 3.71
N LYS A 58 -0.70 17.25 4.58
CA LYS A 58 0.60 17.82 4.89
C LYS A 58 1.45 16.79 5.65
N ILE A 59 2.75 16.77 5.38
CA ILE A 59 3.71 15.97 6.14
C ILE A 59 4.03 16.75 7.42
N GLU A 60 4.07 16.06 8.56
CA GLU A 60 4.55 16.64 9.81
C GLU A 60 6.05 16.97 9.66
N LYS A 61 6.42 18.19 10.05
CA LYS A 61 7.82 18.62 10.09
C LYS A 61 8.47 18.09 11.36
N ASN A 62 9.76 17.77 11.31
CA ASN A 62 10.60 17.30 12.43
C ASN A 62 10.41 15.83 12.83
N ILE A 63 10.36 14.94 11.83
CA ILE A 63 10.45 13.51 12.07
C ILE A 63 11.88 13.07 11.74
N ASP A 64 12.58 12.46 12.70
CA ASP A 64 13.86 11.83 12.44
C ASP A 64 13.70 10.69 11.44
N SER A 65 14.51 10.71 10.39
CA SER A 65 14.46 9.68 9.37
C SER A 65 14.90 8.33 9.95
N PRO A 66 14.11 7.25 9.77
CA PRO A 66 14.58 5.92 10.15
C PRO A 66 15.64 5.36 9.18
N PHE A 67 15.79 5.96 7.99
CA PHE A 67 16.87 5.62 7.07
C PHE A 67 18.19 6.26 7.53
N LYS A 68 19.31 5.63 7.19
CA LYS A 68 20.63 6.22 7.41
C LYS A 68 20.82 7.44 6.52
N ASN A 69 21.43 8.48 7.04
CA ASN A 69 21.78 9.66 6.25
C ASN A 69 23.09 9.40 5.47
N ASN A 70 22.97 8.68 4.36
CA ASN A 70 24.06 8.40 3.43
C ASN A 70 23.53 8.47 1.99
N ASN A 71 24.39 8.26 1.01
CA ASN A 71 24.03 8.31 -0.42
C ASN A 71 23.44 6.99 -0.96
N ASN A 72 23.22 6.00 -0.09
CA ASN A 72 22.70 4.69 -0.48
C ASN A 72 21.22 4.75 -0.76
N LYS A 73 20.70 3.79 -1.55
CA LYS A 73 19.30 3.69 -1.89
C LYS A 73 18.46 3.21 -0.70
N ASN A 74 17.25 3.75 -0.59
CA ASN A 74 16.30 3.43 0.45
C ASN A 74 15.27 2.42 -0.05
N ILE A 75 15.34 1.19 0.43
CA ILE A 75 14.39 0.11 0.15
C ILE A 75 13.43 0.02 1.34
N LEU A 76 12.15 0.29 1.11
CA LEU A 76 11.12 0.19 2.13
C LEU A 76 10.27 -1.05 1.90
N ILE A 77 10.19 -1.92 2.90
CA ILE A 77 9.42 -3.16 2.86
C ILE A 77 8.34 -3.12 3.92
N ARG A 78 7.07 -3.33 3.53
CA ARG A 78 5.93 -3.43 4.45
C ARG A 78 5.47 -4.87 4.55
N VAL A 79 5.55 -5.43 5.75
CA VAL A 79 5.06 -6.80 6.03
C VAL A 79 3.53 -6.82 6.01
N GLU A 80 2.96 -7.95 5.59
CA GLU A 80 1.52 -8.19 5.57
C GLU A 80 0.89 -8.17 6.96
N GLU A 81 -0.42 -7.96 6.99
CA GLU A 81 -1.27 -8.08 8.17
C GLU A 81 -1.50 -9.57 8.48
N GLU A 82 -0.79 -10.15 9.45
CA GLU A 82 -0.88 -11.59 9.78
C GLU A 82 -2.14 -11.93 10.60
N GLU A 83 -2.70 -10.95 11.33
CA GLU A 83 -3.85 -11.16 12.23
C GLU A 83 -5.19 -10.86 11.58
N ALA A 84 -5.21 -10.39 10.33
CA ALA A 84 -6.46 -10.14 9.63
C ALA A 84 -7.12 -11.46 9.19
N ALA A 85 -8.44 -11.53 9.33
CA ALA A 85 -9.24 -12.73 9.02
C ALA A 85 -9.13 -13.23 7.57
N TYR A 86 -8.50 -12.45 6.69
CA TYR A 86 -8.32 -12.73 5.25
C TYR A 86 -6.88 -13.06 4.85
N THR A 87 -5.95 -13.19 5.81
CA THR A 87 -4.54 -13.48 5.52
C THR A 87 -4.21 -14.97 5.54
N SER A 88 -3.24 -15.39 4.74
CA SER A 88 -2.72 -16.76 4.77
C SER A 88 -1.78 -16.96 5.96
N LYS A 89 -1.78 -18.17 6.55
CA LYS A 89 -0.92 -18.51 7.68
C LYS A 89 0.59 -18.58 7.34
N SER A 90 0.98 -18.58 6.07
CA SER A 90 2.39 -18.64 5.64
C SER A 90 2.87 -17.25 5.21
N SER A 91 3.91 -16.75 5.87
CA SER A 91 4.53 -15.48 5.51
C SER A 91 5.28 -15.61 4.18
N LYS A 92 4.79 -14.93 3.15
CA LYS A 92 5.40 -14.85 1.81
C LYS A 92 6.60 -13.91 1.79
N ILE A 93 6.69 -13.00 2.75
CA ILE A 93 7.64 -11.90 2.74
C ILE A 93 9.05 -12.32 3.22
N ILE A 94 9.17 -13.31 4.09
CA ILE A 94 10.48 -13.71 4.67
C ILE A 94 11.50 -14.06 3.59
N PRO A 95 11.23 -14.96 2.63
CA PRO A 95 12.18 -15.27 1.55
C PRO A 95 12.55 -14.06 0.69
N ILE A 96 11.60 -13.12 0.52
CA ILE A 96 11.83 -11.89 -0.24
C ILE A 96 12.82 -10.99 0.52
N ILE A 97 12.59 -10.76 1.83
CA ILE A 97 13.49 -9.94 2.65
C ILE A 97 14.88 -10.55 2.68
N GLN A 98 15.00 -11.87 2.89
CA GLN A 98 16.29 -12.58 2.92
C GLN A 98 17.06 -12.38 1.61
N LYS A 99 16.39 -12.51 0.46
CA LYS A 99 17.00 -12.32 -0.87
C LYS A 99 17.48 -10.89 -1.04
N ILE A 100 16.63 -9.91 -0.71
CA ILE A 100 16.98 -8.49 -0.81
C ILE A 100 18.15 -8.13 0.12
N ALA A 101 18.11 -8.59 1.38
CA ALA A 101 19.17 -8.35 2.35
C ALA A 101 20.53 -8.93 1.94
N ASN A 102 20.53 -10.04 1.19
CA ASN A 102 21.75 -10.64 0.68
C ASN A 102 22.29 -9.92 -0.56
N ASP A 103 21.41 -9.46 -1.46
CA ASP A 103 21.80 -8.85 -2.73
C ASP A 103 22.14 -7.35 -2.60
N TYR A 104 21.58 -6.65 -1.60
CA TYR A 104 21.66 -5.19 -1.42
C TYR A 104 22.23 -4.82 -0.04
N LYS A 105 23.41 -5.40 0.31
CA LYS A 105 24.03 -5.25 1.64
C LYS A 105 24.41 -3.81 1.97
N GLU A 106 24.75 -3.00 0.96
CA GLU A 106 25.17 -1.61 1.12
C GLU A 106 23.97 -0.65 1.22
N GLU A 107 22.78 -1.09 0.78
CA GLU A 107 21.61 -0.22 0.72
C GLU A 107 20.89 -0.10 2.08
N ASN A 108 20.11 0.96 2.24
CA ASN A 108 19.28 1.16 3.42
C ASN A 108 18.01 0.33 3.32
N ILE A 109 17.95 -0.82 3.95
CA ILE A 109 16.77 -1.67 3.96
C ILE A 109 16.00 -1.47 5.26
N LEU A 110 14.78 -0.91 5.15
CA LEU A 110 13.86 -0.69 6.26
C LEU A 110 12.66 -1.61 6.12
N VAL A 111 12.41 -2.43 7.14
CA VAL A 111 11.27 -3.34 7.20
C VAL A 111 10.27 -2.83 8.24
N LEU A 112 9.07 -2.49 7.79
CA LEU A 112 7.97 -2.07 8.67
C LEU A 112 7.14 -3.27 9.08
N ALA A 113 7.16 -3.59 10.37
CA ALA A 113 6.29 -4.56 11.00
C ALA A 113 5.18 -3.86 11.79
N ARG A 114 4.04 -4.53 11.98
CA ARG A 114 2.89 -3.98 12.70
C ARG A 114 2.89 -4.43 14.16
N TYR A 115 3.21 -5.68 14.40
CA TYR A 115 3.11 -6.31 15.72
C TYR A 115 4.48 -6.66 16.29
N THR A 116 4.61 -6.59 17.61
CA THR A 116 5.84 -6.98 18.31
C THR A 116 6.24 -8.42 17.98
N LYS A 117 5.27 -9.33 17.87
CA LYS A 117 5.51 -10.72 17.48
C LYS A 117 6.16 -10.85 16.10
N GLN A 118 5.73 -10.05 15.12
CA GLN A 118 6.36 -9.98 13.80
C GLN A 118 7.82 -9.52 13.89
N ILE A 119 8.08 -8.47 14.70
CA ILE A 119 9.45 -7.97 14.89
C ILE A 119 10.35 -9.06 15.43
N VAL A 120 9.94 -9.74 16.50
CA VAL A 120 10.73 -10.84 17.11
C VAL A 120 10.98 -11.97 16.11
N ASN A 121 9.97 -12.37 15.35
CA ASN A 121 10.12 -13.43 14.34
C ASN A 121 11.06 -13.02 13.21
N LEU A 122 10.93 -11.81 12.68
CA LEU A 122 11.81 -11.27 11.64
C LEU A 122 13.25 -11.15 12.15
N GLN A 123 13.47 -10.66 13.38
CA GLN A 123 14.80 -10.56 13.97
C GLN A 123 15.48 -11.92 14.12
N LYS A 124 14.74 -12.95 14.57
CA LYS A 124 15.26 -14.33 14.66
C LYS A 124 15.62 -14.90 13.30
N THR A 125 14.85 -14.57 12.26
CA THR A 125 15.00 -15.20 10.93
C THR A 125 15.99 -14.47 10.03
N ILE A 126 16.09 -13.14 10.13
CA ILE A 126 16.86 -12.29 9.23
C ILE A 126 18.09 -11.73 9.93
N GLY A 127 18.05 -11.61 11.26
CA GLY A 127 19.12 -11.00 12.06
C GLY A 127 19.26 -9.50 11.81
N ASN A 128 20.49 -8.99 11.93
CA ASN A 128 20.81 -7.56 11.83
C ASN A 128 21.06 -7.07 10.38
N LYS A 129 20.73 -7.89 9.37
CA LYS A 129 20.97 -7.54 7.96
C LYS A 129 20.09 -6.40 7.46
N VAL A 130 18.99 -6.15 8.14
CA VAL A 130 18.03 -5.09 7.81
C VAL A 130 17.59 -4.37 9.09
N LYS A 131 17.16 -3.11 8.96
CA LYS A 131 16.55 -2.38 10.07
C LYS A 131 15.06 -2.73 10.14
N ILE A 132 14.64 -3.36 11.24
CA ILE A 132 13.23 -3.70 11.48
C ILE A 132 12.66 -2.70 12.48
N VAL A 133 11.54 -2.07 12.14
CA VAL A 133 10.86 -1.11 13.01
C VAL A 133 9.37 -1.40 13.11
N LYS A 134 8.79 -1.06 14.27
CA LYS A 134 7.35 -0.99 14.41
C LYS A 134 6.86 0.25 13.66
N MET A 135 5.70 0.15 12.99
CA MET A 135 5.12 1.29 12.29
C MET A 135 4.68 2.37 13.29
N SER A 136 5.54 3.36 13.50
CA SER A 136 5.28 4.55 14.32
C SER A 136 5.59 5.86 13.56
N PHE A 137 5.92 5.75 12.28
CA PHE A 137 6.27 6.89 11.44
C PHE A 137 5.11 7.31 10.54
N ASP A 138 5.12 8.58 10.14
CA ASP A 138 4.22 9.06 9.10
C ASP A 138 4.51 8.34 7.78
N GLY A 139 3.50 7.63 7.24
CA GLY A 139 3.66 6.81 6.02
C GLY A 139 4.05 7.63 4.80
N LYS A 140 3.51 8.86 4.67
CA LYS A 140 3.84 9.76 3.57
C LYS A 140 5.28 10.25 3.66
N TYR A 141 5.75 10.55 4.88
CA TYR A 141 7.15 10.92 5.11
C TYR A 141 8.11 9.80 4.72
N LEU A 142 7.81 8.55 5.14
CA LEU A 142 8.63 7.40 4.77
C LEU A 142 8.69 7.19 3.27
N LEU A 143 7.54 7.25 2.60
CA LEU A 143 7.45 7.04 1.15
C LEU A 143 8.17 8.13 0.36
N ASN A 144 8.16 9.39 0.81
CA ASN A 144 8.93 10.48 0.19
C ASN A 144 10.45 10.25 0.24
N ASN A 145 10.93 9.48 1.20
CA ASN A 145 12.35 9.16 1.37
C ASN A 145 12.69 7.74 0.87
N THR A 146 11.85 7.16 0.01
CA THR A 146 11.98 5.78 -0.46
C THR A 146 12.27 5.75 -1.96
N ASP A 147 13.32 5.05 -2.38
CA ASP A 147 13.65 4.82 -3.79
C ASP A 147 12.83 3.67 -4.38
N ILE A 148 12.47 2.68 -3.57
CA ILE A 148 11.58 1.58 -3.95
C ILE A 148 10.78 1.04 -2.76
N PHE A 149 9.50 0.80 -2.98
CA PHE A 149 8.59 0.22 -1.99
C PHE A 149 8.18 -1.20 -2.38
N ILE A 150 8.17 -2.10 -1.38
CA ILE A 150 7.71 -3.49 -1.52
C ILE A 150 6.63 -3.75 -0.47
N GLY A 151 5.43 -4.07 -0.93
CA GLY A 151 4.27 -4.25 -0.07
C GLY A 151 3.37 -5.42 -0.43
N SER A 152 2.37 -5.66 0.41
CA SER A 152 1.44 -6.80 0.29
C SER A 152 0.24 -6.55 -0.63
N GLY A 153 0.10 -5.36 -1.21
CA GLY A 153 -1.08 -4.97 -2.00
C GLY A 153 -2.12 -4.14 -1.23
N GLY A 154 -1.84 -3.77 0.03
CA GLY A 154 -2.74 -2.96 0.86
C GLY A 154 -2.60 -1.44 0.66
N THR A 155 -3.09 -0.66 1.64
CA THR A 155 -3.18 0.81 1.58
C THR A 155 -1.85 1.48 1.28
N MET A 156 -0.77 1.12 1.99
CA MET A 156 0.55 1.73 1.76
C MET A 156 1.13 1.41 0.37
N THR A 157 0.75 0.27 -0.24
CA THR A 157 1.07 -0.04 -1.64
C THR A 157 0.39 0.94 -2.59
N ALA A 158 -0.87 1.28 -2.33
CA ALA A 158 -1.61 2.24 -3.13
C ALA A 158 -1.07 3.68 -2.94
N GLU A 159 -0.74 4.06 -1.72
CA GLU A 159 -0.12 5.36 -1.39
C GLU A 159 1.22 5.51 -2.11
N SER A 160 2.11 4.52 -2.00
CA SER A 160 3.40 4.50 -2.67
C SER A 160 3.26 4.65 -4.19
N ALA A 161 2.34 3.90 -4.79
CA ALA A 161 2.05 3.95 -6.21
C ALA A 161 1.58 5.33 -6.67
N LEU A 162 0.64 5.97 -5.95
CA LEU A 162 0.14 7.30 -6.27
C LEU A 162 1.17 8.41 -6.02
N MET A 163 2.13 8.20 -5.10
CA MET A 163 3.27 9.09 -4.91
C MET A 163 4.34 8.95 -6.01
N GLY A 164 4.17 8.00 -6.93
CA GLY A 164 5.12 7.75 -8.02
C GLY A 164 6.38 7.01 -7.60
N VAL A 165 6.43 6.51 -6.36
CA VAL A 165 7.52 5.64 -5.90
C VAL A 165 7.44 4.31 -6.66
N PRO A 166 8.55 3.80 -7.22
CA PRO A 166 8.59 2.46 -7.80
C PRO A 166 8.07 1.43 -6.81
N THR A 167 7.00 0.74 -7.16
CA THR A 167 6.24 -0.11 -6.23
C THR A 167 6.13 -1.53 -6.73
N ILE A 168 6.56 -2.50 -5.91
CA ILE A 168 6.38 -3.92 -6.14
C ILE A 168 5.39 -4.47 -5.09
N SER A 169 4.37 -5.19 -5.56
CA SER A 169 3.47 -5.94 -4.70
C SER A 169 3.80 -7.43 -4.76
N TYR A 170 4.02 -8.04 -3.60
CA TYR A 170 4.15 -9.51 -3.50
C TYR A 170 2.79 -10.20 -3.33
N ASN A 171 1.68 -9.45 -3.52
CA ASN A 171 0.31 -9.97 -3.65
C ASN A 171 -0.13 -10.89 -2.50
N ALA A 172 0.17 -10.51 -1.26
CA ALA A 172 -0.30 -11.27 -0.10
C ALA A 172 -1.82 -11.21 0.04
N VAL A 173 -2.41 -10.06 -0.32
CA VAL A 173 -3.85 -9.81 -0.26
C VAL A 173 -4.33 -9.23 -1.60
N PRO A 174 -4.69 -10.08 -2.58
CA PRO A 174 -5.24 -9.62 -3.86
C PRO A 174 -6.52 -8.81 -3.64
N ASN A 175 -6.59 -7.61 -4.23
CA ASN A 175 -7.77 -6.76 -4.15
C ASN A 175 -8.00 -5.94 -5.43
N ILE A 176 -9.19 -5.36 -5.54
CA ILE A 176 -9.63 -4.64 -6.74
C ILE A 176 -8.83 -3.36 -6.96
N VAL A 177 -8.48 -2.66 -5.88
CA VAL A 177 -7.67 -1.42 -5.94
C VAL A 177 -6.26 -1.72 -6.44
N GLU A 178 -5.62 -2.77 -5.93
CA GLU A 178 -4.31 -3.20 -6.42
C GLU A 178 -4.36 -3.61 -7.90
N ASN A 179 -5.39 -4.35 -8.32
CA ASN A 179 -5.58 -4.71 -9.73
C ASN A 179 -5.69 -3.48 -10.63
N PHE A 180 -6.38 -2.43 -10.18
CA PHE A 180 -6.42 -1.16 -10.89
C PHE A 180 -5.03 -0.54 -11.03
N LEU A 181 -4.25 -0.48 -9.96
CA LEU A 181 -2.89 0.10 -9.98
C LEU A 181 -1.93 -0.69 -10.87
N VAL A 182 -2.04 -2.02 -10.89
CA VAL A 182 -1.27 -2.89 -11.81
C VAL A 182 -1.64 -2.61 -13.27
N LYS A 183 -2.93 -2.51 -13.59
CA LYS A 183 -3.41 -2.14 -14.94
C LYS A 183 -2.95 -0.75 -15.38
N LYS A 184 -2.73 0.16 -14.43
CA LYS A 184 -2.19 1.51 -14.69
C LYS A 184 -0.67 1.59 -14.71
N TYR A 185 0.02 0.44 -14.59
CA TYR A 185 1.49 0.36 -14.55
C TYR A 185 2.13 1.17 -13.42
N LEU A 186 1.41 1.38 -12.31
CA LEU A 186 1.92 2.01 -11.10
C LEU A 186 2.46 1.00 -10.09
N VAL A 187 1.98 -0.25 -10.16
CA VAL A 187 2.42 -1.36 -9.32
C VAL A 187 2.86 -2.52 -10.19
N LYS A 188 4.03 -3.07 -9.91
CA LYS A 188 4.49 -4.34 -10.45
C LYS A 188 4.12 -5.45 -9.47
N ARG A 189 3.33 -6.43 -9.90
CA ARG A 189 3.06 -7.64 -9.10
C ARG A 189 4.12 -8.69 -9.38
N GLU A 190 4.82 -9.15 -8.35
CA GLU A 190 5.81 -10.23 -8.43
C GLU A 190 5.94 -10.91 -7.07
N THR A 191 5.97 -12.24 -7.06
CA THR A 191 6.07 -13.06 -5.84
C THR A 191 7.38 -13.81 -5.72
N ASN A 192 8.13 -13.95 -6.82
CA ASN A 192 9.40 -14.65 -6.82
C ASN A 192 10.52 -13.75 -6.29
N PRO A 193 11.23 -14.12 -5.20
CA PRO A 193 12.27 -13.29 -4.60
C PRO A 193 13.39 -12.88 -5.56
N SER A 194 13.85 -13.79 -6.43
CA SER A 194 14.92 -13.50 -7.40
C SER A 194 14.47 -12.53 -8.48
N LYS A 195 13.21 -12.65 -8.95
CA LYS A 195 12.64 -11.69 -9.91
C LYS A 195 12.42 -10.32 -9.25
N ILE A 196 11.98 -10.26 -8.00
CA ILE A 196 11.88 -9.00 -7.23
C ILE A 196 13.25 -8.34 -7.17
N SER A 197 14.29 -9.07 -6.75
CA SER A 197 15.65 -8.56 -6.72
C SER A 197 16.10 -8.03 -8.08
N SER A 198 15.89 -8.77 -9.17
CA SER A 198 16.21 -8.30 -10.52
C SER A 198 15.44 -7.02 -10.93
N HIS A 199 14.20 -6.86 -10.47
CA HIS A 199 13.43 -5.62 -10.71
C HIS A 199 14.01 -4.43 -9.93
N ILE A 200 14.43 -4.63 -8.67
CA ILE A 200 15.10 -3.60 -7.88
C ILE A 200 16.34 -3.10 -8.61
N LYS A 201 17.19 -4.03 -9.08
CA LYS A 201 18.40 -3.70 -9.85
C LYS A 201 18.10 -2.81 -11.04
N LYS A 202 17.12 -3.21 -11.87
CA LYS A 202 16.69 -2.42 -13.03
C LYS A 202 16.21 -1.02 -12.65
N ILE A 203 15.45 -0.88 -11.55
CA ILE A 203 14.95 0.41 -11.08
C ILE A 203 16.09 1.32 -10.65
N PHE A 204 17.12 0.80 -9.98
CA PHE A 204 18.27 1.57 -9.53
C PHE A 204 19.19 2.01 -10.70
N GLU A 205 19.28 1.17 -11.75
CA GLU A 205 20.04 1.49 -12.98
C GLU A 205 19.32 2.52 -13.86
N LEU A 206 17.99 2.51 -13.84
CA LEU A 206 17.17 3.41 -14.65
C LEU A 206 16.99 4.75 -13.92
N LYS A 207 17.70 5.81 -14.30
CA LYS A 207 17.42 7.21 -13.90
C LYS A 207 16.11 7.70 -14.55
N ASN A 208 14.96 7.09 -14.16
CA ASN A 208 13.73 7.26 -14.93
C ASN A 208 12.56 7.70 -14.03
N ASN A 209 12.01 8.89 -14.30
CA ASN A 209 10.85 9.47 -13.61
C ASN A 209 9.50 9.02 -14.21
N GLN A 210 9.44 7.91 -14.96
CA GLN A 210 8.19 7.50 -15.63
C GLN A 210 7.08 7.17 -14.62
N ASN A 211 7.40 6.52 -13.50
CA ASN A 211 6.39 6.20 -12.48
C ASN A 211 5.80 7.48 -11.89
N GLN A 212 6.63 8.47 -11.59
CA GLN A 212 6.18 9.75 -11.07
C GLN A 212 5.27 10.48 -12.06
N LYS A 213 5.66 10.58 -13.33
CA LYS A 213 4.82 11.20 -14.39
C LYS A 213 3.48 10.49 -14.56
N ARG A 214 3.47 9.15 -14.54
CA ARG A 214 2.20 8.38 -14.60
C ARG A 214 1.32 8.63 -13.39
N ALA A 215 1.90 8.60 -12.19
CA ALA A 215 1.17 8.87 -10.95
C ALA A 215 0.54 10.26 -10.96
N GLU A 216 1.29 11.30 -11.33
CA GLU A 216 0.79 12.67 -11.45
C GLU A 216 -0.41 12.80 -12.40
N ILE A 217 -0.34 12.15 -13.58
CA ILE A 217 -1.45 12.16 -14.54
C ILE A 217 -2.69 11.50 -13.94
N ILE A 218 -2.53 10.36 -13.26
CA ILE A 218 -3.64 9.61 -12.69
C ILE A 218 -4.25 10.35 -11.50
N VAL A 219 -3.41 10.90 -10.60
CA VAL A 219 -3.86 11.67 -9.43
C VAL A 219 -4.61 12.94 -9.85
N LYS A 220 -4.16 13.65 -10.89
CA LYS A 220 -4.86 14.82 -11.43
C LYS A 220 -6.28 14.51 -11.93
N GLN A 221 -6.56 13.29 -12.33
CA GLN A 221 -7.88 12.85 -12.78
C GLN A 221 -8.79 12.38 -11.63
N MET A 222 -8.25 12.26 -10.41
CA MET A 222 -9.00 11.80 -9.24
C MET A 222 -9.71 12.97 -8.55
N GLU A 223 -11.00 12.76 -8.22
CA GLU A 223 -11.74 13.67 -7.35
C GLU A 223 -11.33 13.49 -5.88
N ASP A 224 -11.69 14.46 -5.05
CA ASP A 224 -11.49 14.36 -3.60
C ASP A 224 -12.65 13.59 -2.97
N PRO A 225 -12.40 12.43 -2.34
CA PRO A 225 -13.44 11.66 -1.67
C PRO A 225 -14.10 12.43 -0.51
N ILE A 226 -13.34 13.31 0.16
CA ILE A 226 -13.86 14.12 1.29
C ILE A 226 -14.79 15.21 0.78
N GLU A 227 -14.43 15.91 -0.30
CA GLU A 227 -15.32 16.89 -0.93
C GLU A 227 -16.61 16.22 -1.43
N LYS A 228 -16.51 14.98 -1.95
CA LYS A 228 -17.69 14.20 -2.35
C LYS A 228 -18.61 13.91 -1.18
N LEU A 229 -18.03 13.49 -0.04
CA LEU A 229 -18.80 13.28 1.19
C LEU A 229 -19.49 14.56 1.65
N MET A 230 -18.77 15.67 1.69
CA MET A 230 -19.33 16.96 2.14
C MET A 230 -20.53 17.41 1.29
N LYS A 231 -20.50 17.16 -0.02
CA LYS A 231 -21.65 17.43 -0.90
C LYS A 231 -22.87 16.56 -0.58
N ILE A 232 -22.65 15.31 -0.16
CA ILE A 232 -23.73 14.37 0.20
C ILE A 232 -24.38 14.73 1.53
N ILE A 233 -23.60 15.24 2.50
CA ILE A 233 -24.11 15.63 3.83
C ILE A 233 -24.91 16.94 3.78
N LYS A 234 -24.55 17.86 2.85
CA LYS A 234 -25.21 19.16 2.71
C LYS A 234 -26.54 19.09 1.94
N ASN A 235 -26.78 18.00 1.21
CA ASN A 235 -28.03 17.72 0.49
C ASN A 235 -28.91 16.72 1.28
#